data_6c6a7c42512389157f92830bb1100828
#
_entry.id   6c6a7c42512389157f92830bb1100828
#
_cell.length_a   1.000
_cell.length_b   1.000
_cell.length_c   1.000
_cell.angle_alpha   90.00
_cell.angle_beta   90.00
_cell.angle_gamma   90.00
#
_symmetry.space_group_name_H-M   'P 1'
#
loop_
_entity.id
_entity.type
_entity.pdbx_description
1 polymer ?
#
loop_
_entity_poly.entity_id
_entity_poly.type
_entity_poly.pdbx_seq_one_letter_code
_entity_poly.pdbx_strand_id
1 'polypeptide(L)'
;MGEGIGRVFFLKDEVGFQPLSNHQGLVVKLLESWREGDEPLALSPKTKERLLLAARYHDDGKRFTFHIVPDGKGGLTYSFRGHRFRVAQAVQDPYAQALIRGHHDYSTREVVNLAADFLEEGLGHRFPEDLFLLMMADQLEAELAVRLWQRRAGEVRPFVEFDLLPDGEGGFLLDPWPFRVDEVALDFLVYFHPYRGEEAKVVEGWGRALVGALEEGKVPEAFREEKR
;
A
#
# COMPACT_ATOMS: atom_id res chain seq x y z
N MET A 1 -4.23 5.05 -17.17
CA MET A 1 -3.44 4.04 -16.43
C MET A 1 -4.35 2.84 -16.23
N GLY A 2 -3.87 1.63 -16.47
CA GLY A 2 -4.66 0.42 -16.23
C GLY A 2 -4.86 0.15 -14.74
N GLU A 3 -5.83 -0.66 -14.36
CA GLU A 3 -6.06 -1.11 -12.98
C GLU A 3 -5.15 -2.30 -12.62
N GLY A 4 -5.11 -2.69 -11.37
CA GLY A 4 -4.37 -3.84 -10.85
C GLY A 4 -4.96 -4.32 -9.53
N ILE A 5 -4.38 -5.38 -8.97
CA ILE A 5 -4.70 -5.85 -7.63
C ILE A 5 -3.66 -5.30 -6.66
N GLY A 6 -4.10 -4.53 -5.67
CA GLY A 6 -3.27 -4.00 -4.59
C GLY A 6 -3.04 -5.02 -3.49
N ARG A 7 -4.09 -5.77 -3.12
CA ARG A 7 -4.06 -6.77 -2.04
C ARG A 7 -5.11 -7.86 -2.24
N VAL A 8 -4.85 -9.03 -1.65
CA VAL A 8 -5.81 -10.15 -1.63
C VAL A 8 -6.08 -10.57 -0.19
N PHE A 9 -7.34 -10.85 0.12
CA PHE A 9 -7.78 -11.33 1.42
C PHE A 9 -8.36 -12.75 1.26
N PHE A 10 -7.77 -13.73 1.91
CA PHE A 10 -8.31 -15.08 1.96
C PHE A 10 -9.13 -15.26 3.23
N LEU A 11 -10.45 -15.31 3.07
CA LEU A 11 -11.40 -15.60 4.13
C LEU A 11 -11.83 -17.08 4.03
N LYS A 12 -12.62 -17.53 5.00
CA LYS A 12 -13.04 -18.95 5.04
C LYS A 12 -13.77 -19.39 3.77
N ASP A 13 -14.71 -18.58 3.32
CA ASP A 13 -15.66 -18.92 2.22
C ASP A 13 -15.62 -17.89 1.08
N GLU A 14 -14.70 -16.92 1.12
CA GLU A 14 -14.57 -15.84 0.15
C GLU A 14 -13.10 -15.46 -0.06
N VAL A 15 -12.79 -14.98 -1.24
CA VAL A 15 -11.55 -14.25 -1.52
C VAL A 15 -11.87 -12.81 -1.88
N GLY A 16 -11.20 -11.86 -1.24
CA GLY A 16 -11.36 -10.43 -1.48
C GLY A 16 -10.18 -9.87 -2.27
N PHE A 17 -10.48 -8.97 -3.21
CA PHE A 17 -9.49 -8.26 -4.02
C PHE A 17 -9.64 -6.76 -3.81
N GLN A 18 -8.62 -6.12 -3.27
CA GLN A 18 -8.54 -4.65 -3.20
C GLN A 18 -7.93 -4.14 -4.51
N PRO A 19 -8.60 -3.20 -5.22
CA PRO A 19 -8.02 -2.56 -6.38
C PRO A 19 -6.73 -1.80 -6.04
N LEU A 20 -5.76 -1.82 -6.94
CA LEU A 20 -4.49 -1.14 -6.76
C LEU A 20 -4.67 0.38 -6.62
N SER A 21 -5.56 0.97 -7.40
CA SER A 21 -5.90 2.39 -7.32
C SER A 21 -6.46 2.78 -5.95
N ASN A 22 -7.27 1.91 -5.32
CA ASN A 22 -7.78 2.14 -3.97
C ASN A 22 -6.64 2.11 -2.94
N HIS A 23 -5.80 1.06 -2.94
CA HIS A 23 -4.64 0.95 -2.08
C HIS A 23 -3.72 2.18 -2.18
N GLN A 24 -3.26 2.52 -3.39
CA GLN A 24 -2.38 3.67 -3.62
C GLN A 24 -3.03 5.00 -3.23
N GLY A 25 -4.34 5.17 -3.50
CA GLY A 25 -5.10 6.34 -3.10
C GLY A 25 -5.18 6.53 -1.59
N LEU A 26 -5.32 5.44 -0.83
CA LEU A 26 -5.33 5.47 0.64
C LEU A 26 -3.97 5.82 1.22
N VAL A 27 -2.87 5.30 0.65
CA VAL A 27 -1.51 5.68 1.07
C VAL A 27 -1.27 7.17 0.84
N VAL A 28 -1.73 7.73 -0.29
CA VAL A 28 -1.65 9.18 -0.54
C VAL A 28 -2.45 9.96 0.50
N LYS A 29 -3.70 9.58 0.78
CA LYS A 29 -4.53 10.24 1.80
C LYS A 29 -3.88 10.22 3.19
N LEU A 30 -3.31 9.08 3.60
CA LEU A 30 -2.58 8.97 4.86
C LEU A 30 -1.41 9.94 4.93
N LEU A 31 -0.59 10.04 3.89
CA LEU A 31 0.52 11.00 3.85
C LEU A 31 0.07 12.46 3.85
N GLU A 32 -1.03 12.77 3.18
CA GLU A 32 -1.58 14.14 3.15
C GLU A 32 -2.12 14.59 4.52
N SER A 33 -2.63 13.64 5.31
CA SER A 33 -3.23 13.91 6.63
C SER A 33 -2.25 13.70 7.79
N TRP A 34 -1.04 13.26 7.54
CA TRP A 34 -0.06 12.97 8.58
C TRP A 34 0.43 14.24 9.27
N ARG A 35 0.46 14.22 10.59
CA ARG A 35 0.90 15.35 11.41
C ARG A 35 1.96 14.92 12.42
N GLU A 36 2.78 15.87 12.83
CA GLU A 36 3.68 15.77 13.97
C GLU A 36 3.11 16.62 15.10
N GLY A 37 2.52 15.98 16.12
CA GLY A 37 1.76 16.69 17.14
C GLY A 37 0.50 17.37 16.54
N ASP A 38 0.33 18.67 16.80
CA ASP A 38 -0.81 19.44 16.30
C ASP A 38 -0.52 20.14 14.95
N GLU A 39 0.72 20.07 14.46
CA GLU A 39 1.13 20.72 13.23
C GLU A 39 1.16 19.77 12.03
N PRO A 40 0.79 20.22 10.83
CA PRO A 40 1.02 19.45 9.62
C PRO A 40 2.52 19.15 9.47
N LEU A 41 2.85 17.95 8.97
CA LEU A 41 4.24 17.56 8.72
C LEU A 41 4.93 18.63 7.85
N ALA A 42 6.00 19.22 8.39
CA ALA A 42 6.69 20.37 7.79
C ALA A 42 7.58 19.94 6.61
N LEU A 43 6.95 19.62 5.48
CA LEU A 43 7.65 19.35 4.23
C LEU A 43 7.69 20.58 3.33
N SER A 44 8.83 20.80 2.66
CA SER A 44 8.84 21.79 1.58
C SER A 44 7.86 21.36 0.47
N PRO A 45 7.24 22.30 -0.27
CA PRO A 45 6.29 21.96 -1.32
C PRO A 45 6.85 20.95 -2.33
N LYS A 46 8.11 21.10 -2.73
CA LYS A 46 8.78 20.18 -3.67
C LYS A 46 8.99 18.79 -3.08
N THR A 47 9.37 18.68 -1.81
CA THR A 47 9.52 17.41 -1.11
C THR A 47 8.18 16.70 -0.99
N LYS A 48 7.13 17.43 -0.62
CA LYS A 48 5.77 16.91 -0.54
C LYS A 48 5.29 16.39 -1.89
N GLU A 49 5.49 17.14 -2.97
CA GLU A 49 5.12 16.73 -4.33
C GLU A 49 5.81 15.41 -4.72
N ARG A 50 7.11 15.27 -4.49
CA ARG A 50 7.90 14.06 -4.78
C ARG A 50 7.45 12.86 -3.96
N LEU A 51 7.18 13.07 -2.66
CA LEU A 51 6.69 12.01 -1.77
C LEU A 51 5.30 11.52 -2.18
N LEU A 52 4.38 12.43 -2.48
CA LEU A 52 3.03 12.08 -2.96
C LEU A 52 3.06 11.44 -4.34
N LEU A 53 3.98 11.86 -5.23
CA LEU A 53 4.20 11.20 -6.50
C LEU A 53 4.69 9.76 -6.29
N ALA A 54 5.66 9.56 -5.41
CA ALA A 54 6.13 8.23 -5.05
C ALA A 54 4.99 7.37 -4.46
N ALA A 55 4.21 7.90 -3.52
CA ALA A 55 3.08 7.21 -2.91
C ALA A 55 2.02 6.77 -3.93
N ARG A 56 1.73 7.63 -4.92
CA ARG A 56 0.75 7.34 -5.98
C ARG A 56 1.16 6.19 -6.89
N TYR A 57 2.46 5.91 -7.00
CA TYR A 57 2.99 4.94 -7.96
C TYR A 57 3.88 3.86 -7.33
N HIS A 58 4.04 3.83 -5.99
CA HIS A 58 4.99 2.91 -5.33
C HIS A 58 4.76 1.44 -5.70
N ASP A 59 3.53 1.08 -5.88
CA ASP A 59 3.08 -0.28 -6.15
C ASP A 59 2.62 -0.52 -7.60
N ASP A 60 2.82 0.42 -8.51
CA ASP A 60 2.33 0.32 -9.90
C ASP A 60 2.82 -0.95 -10.61
N GLY A 61 3.99 -1.43 -10.24
CA GLY A 61 4.55 -2.69 -10.73
C GLY A 61 3.73 -3.94 -10.37
N LYS A 62 2.83 -3.89 -9.37
CA LYS A 62 1.94 -5.00 -9.00
C LYS A 62 1.02 -5.43 -10.14
N ARG A 63 0.66 -4.52 -11.04
CA ARG A 63 -0.12 -4.82 -12.27
C ARG A 63 0.47 -5.95 -13.10
N PHE A 64 1.81 -6.06 -13.11
CA PHE A 64 2.56 -6.99 -13.94
C PHE A 64 3.08 -8.21 -13.17
N THR A 65 3.00 -8.17 -11.84
CA THR A 65 3.64 -9.17 -10.97
C THR A 65 2.67 -9.89 -10.04
N PHE A 66 1.37 -9.69 -10.25
CA PHE A 66 0.31 -10.36 -9.49
C PHE A 66 0.26 -11.85 -9.81
N HIS A 67 0.40 -12.68 -8.77
CA HIS A 67 0.22 -14.13 -8.81
C HIS A 67 -0.43 -14.66 -7.54
N ILE A 68 -1.25 -15.69 -7.70
CA ILE A 68 -1.73 -16.49 -6.58
C ILE A 68 -0.91 -17.77 -6.54
N VAL A 69 -0.40 -18.12 -5.38
CA VAL A 69 0.49 -19.27 -5.18
C VAL A 69 0.07 -20.06 -3.94
N PRO A 70 0.40 -21.37 -3.86
CA PRO A 70 0.22 -22.13 -2.63
C PRO A 70 1.04 -21.54 -1.47
N ASP A 71 0.47 -21.53 -0.26
CA ASP A 71 1.12 -20.99 0.95
C ASP A 71 2.05 -22.01 1.64
N GLY A 72 2.15 -23.24 1.11
CA GLY A 72 2.92 -24.35 1.68
C GLY A 72 2.26 -25.01 2.90
N LYS A 73 1.08 -24.55 3.34
CA LYS A 73 0.32 -25.09 4.47
C LYS A 73 -1.03 -25.68 4.04
N GLY A 74 -1.23 -25.82 2.74
CA GLY A 74 -2.47 -26.33 2.14
C GLY A 74 -3.49 -25.25 1.79
N GLY A 75 -3.13 -23.98 1.92
CA GLY A 75 -3.91 -22.82 1.50
C GLY A 75 -3.27 -22.09 0.32
N LEU A 76 -3.81 -20.90 0.05
CA LEU A 76 -3.32 -19.99 -0.98
C LEU A 76 -2.84 -18.69 -0.36
N THR A 77 -1.86 -18.09 -1.02
CA THR A 77 -1.38 -16.72 -0.74
C THR A 77 -1.13 -16.00 -2.06
N TYR A 78 -0.77 -14.73 -1.99
CA TYR A 78 -0.46 -13.94 -3.19
C TYR A 78 0.99 -13.47 -3.18
N SER A 79 1.49 -13.14 -4.36
CA SER A 79 2.85 -12.65 -4.57
C SER A 79 2.85 -11.51 -5.58
N PHE A 80 3.63 -10.48 -5.27
CA PHE A 80 3.94 -9.35 -6.15
C PHE A 80 5.46 -9.21 -6.33
N ARG A 81 6.17 -10.32 -6.36
CA ARG A 81 7.64 -10.32 -6.36
C ARG A 81 8.21 -9.44 -7.47
N GLY A 82 9.09 -8.51 -7.07
CA GLY A 82 9.82 -7.63 -7.99
C GLY A 82 9.02 -6.41 -8.48
N HIS A 83 7.82 -6.12 -7.96
CA HIS A 83 7.00 -4.98 -8.39
C HIS A 83 7.73 -3.64 -8.24
N ARG A 84 8.48 -3.41 -7.16
CA ARG A 84 9.21 -2.17 -6.87
C ARG A 84 10.25 -1.78 -7.95
N PHE A 85 10.71 -2.74 -8.75
CA PHE A 85 11.65 -2.49 -9.85
C PHE A 85 10.96 -2.11 -11.17
N ARG A 86 9.64 -2.13 -11.20
CA ARG A 86 8.81 -1.78 -12.36
C ARG A 86 8.16 -0.42 -12.14
N VAL A 87 8.98 0.62 -12.07
CA VAL A 87 8.50 1.99 -11.86
C VAL A 87 7.69 2.46 -13.07
N ALA A 88 6.55 3.10 -12.81
CA ALA A 88 5.69 3.64 -13.86
C ALA A 88 6.44 4.68 -14.72
N GLN A 89 6.22 4.64 -16.04
CA GLN A 89 6.79 5.63 -16.96
C GLN A 89 6.34 7.07 -16.68
N ALA A 90 5.22 7.24 -15.99
CA ALA A 90 4.74 8.54 -15.55
C ALA A 90 5.64 9.21 -14.49
N VAL A 91 6.46 8.43 -13.77
CA VAL A 91 7.37 8.94 -12.76
C VAL A 91 8.71 9.27 -13.42
N GLN A 92 8.93 10.54 -13.74
CA GLN A 92 10.17 11.01 -14.35
C GLN A 92 11.18 11.56 -13.34
N ASP A 93 10.73 11.93 -12.14
CA ASP A 93 11.59 12.45 -11.08
C ASP A 93 12.47 11.33 -10.49
N PRO A 94 13.82 11.44 -10.55
CA PRO A 94 14.71 10.40 -10.06
C PRO A 94 14.58 10.13 -8.57
N TYR A 95 14.29 11.16 -7.77
CA TYR A 95 14.11 11.05 -6.34
C TYR A 95 12.86 10.22 -6.00
N ALA A 96 11.73 10.51 -6.65
CA ALA A 96 10.52 9.73 -6.50
C ALA A 96 10.71 8.29 -6.97
N GLN A 97 11.45 8.06 -8.07
CA GLN A 97 11.81 6.70 -8.51
C GLN A 97 12.63 5.94 -7.46
N ALA A 98 13.57 6.61 -6.79
CA ALA A 98 14.38 6.00 -5.75
C ALA A 98 13.55 5.66 -4.51
N LEU A 99 12.62 6.51 -4.10
CA LEU A 99 11.64 6.21 -3.03
C LEU A 99 10.82 4.97 -3.38
N ILE A 100 10.29 4.88 -4.61
CA ILE A 100 9.54 3.71 -5.08
C ILE A 100 10.40 2.44 -5.04
N ARG A 101 11.64 2.49 -5.48
CA ARG A 101 12.53 1.32 -5.44
C ARG A 101 12.88 0.89 -4.02
N GLY A 102 12.99 1.87 -3.10
CA GLY A 102 13.42 1.67 -1.72
C GLY A 102 12.30 1.27 -0.75
N HIS A 103 11.02 1.40 -1.10
CA HIS A 103 9.92 1.30 -0.12
C HIS A 103 9.76 -0.08 0.57
N HIS A 104 10.48 -1.09 0.11
CA HIS A 104 10.63 -2.39 0.80
C HIS A 104 12.08 -2.68 1.22
N ASP A 105 12.97 -1.71 1.18
CA ASP A 105 14.35 -1.90 1.64
C ASP A 105 14.48 -1.56 3.12
N TYR A 106 14.67 -2.60 3.91
CA TYR A 106 14.88 -2.50 5.37
C TYR A 106 16.36 -2.56 5.75
N SER A 107 17.23 -2.58 4.75
CA SER A 107 18.68 -2.58 4.95
C SER A 107 19.21 -1.15 4.97
N THR A 108 19.82 -0.75 6.09
CA THR A 108 20.51 0.55 6.22
C THR A 108 21.48 0.80 5.07
N ARG A 109 22.18 -0.24 4.62
CA ARG A 109 23.13 -0.14 3.51
C ARG A 109 22.46 0.29 2.20
N GLU A 110 21.33 -0.33 1.87
CA GLU A 110 20.58 0.01 0.63
C GLU A 110 20.02 1.42 0.70
N VAL A 111 19.46 1.82 1.86
CA VAL A 111 18.95 3.18 2.07
C VAL A 111 20.06 4.22 1.92
N VAL A 112 21.24 3.97 2.52
CA VAL A 112 22.39 4.87 2.40
C VAL A 112 22.89 4.96 0.95
N ASN A 113 22.93 3.84 0.22
CA ASN A 113 23.31 3.83 -1.19
C ASN A 113 22.35 4.67 -2.04
N LEU A 114 21.04 4.52 -1.85
CA LEU A 114 20.05 5.33 -2.56
C LEU A 114 20.14 6.82 -2.18
N ALA A 115 20.36 7.13 -0.91
CA ALA A 115 20.51 8.50 -0.43
C ALA A 115 21.77 9.18 -1.00
N ALA A 116 22.85 8.42 -1.25
CA ALA A 116 24.11 8.95 -1.77
C ALA A 116 23.94 9.59 -3.15
N ASP A 117 23.02 9.11 -3.98
CA ASP A 117 22.74 9.67 -5.30
C ASP A 117 22.19 11.10 -5.26
N PHE A 118 21.72 11.57 -4.09
CA PHE A 118 21.08 12.87 -3.89
C PHE A 118 21.86 13.82 -2.97
N LEU A 119 23.09 13.48 -2.59
CA LEU A 119 23.92 14.31 -1.71
C LEU A 119 24.26 15.66 -2.35
N GLU A 120 24.59 15.68 -3.64
CA GLU A 120 24.94 16.90 -4.37
C GLU A 120 23.76 17.87 -4.50
N GLU A 121 22.54 17.35 -4.52
CA GLU A 121 21.30 18.15 -4.51
C GLU A 121 20.91 18.64 -3.11
N GLY A 122 21.64 18.26 -2.06
CA GLY A 122 21.31 18.55 -0.67
C GLY A 122 20.14 17.71 -0.11
N LEU A 123 19.69 16.70 -0.84
CA LEU A 123 18.55 15.85 -0.48
C LEU A 123 18.94 14.53 0.17
N GLY A 124 20.23 14.16 0.15
CA GLY A 124 20.71 12.88 0.68
C GLY A 124 20.38 12.67 2.16
N HIS A 125 20.40 13.73 2.96
CA HIS A 125 20.04 13.66 4.39
C HIS A 125 18.52 13.49 4.60
N ARG A 126 17.72 14.00 3.67
CA ARG A 126 16.26 13.96 3.73
C ARG A 126 15.70 12.63 3.24
N PHE A 127 16.39 11.97 2.32
CA PHE A 127 15.91 10.76 1.65
C PHE A 127 15.48 9.64 2.63
N PRO A 128 16.24 9.30 3.69
CA PRO A 128 15.81 8.28 4.64
C PRO A 128 14.51 8.60 5.37
N GLU A 129 14.27 9.89 5.68
CA GLU A 129 13.05 10.35 6.34
C GLU A 129 11.85 10.23 5.40
N ASP A 130 11.97 10.69 4.16
CA ASP A 130 10.91 10.60 3.16
C ASP A 130 10.59 9.14 2.80
N LEU A 131 11.61 8.29 2.70
CA LEU A 131 11.43 6.86 2.51
C LEU A 131 10.68 6.23 3.69
N PHE A 132 11.06 6.59 4.92
CA PHE A 132 10.39 6.13 6.13
C PHE A 132 8.92 6.53 6.14
N LEU A 133 8.58 7.77 5.79
CA LEU A 133 7.20 8.23 5.72
C LEU A 133 6.37 7.43 4.70
N LEU A 134 6.93 7.17 3.52
CA LEU A 134 6.27 6.34 2.51
C LEU A 134 6.02 4.93 3.01
N MET A 135 7.05 4.30 3.60
CA MET A 135 6.96 2.95 4.15
C MET A 135 5.94 2.85 5.28
N MET A 136 5.90 3.84 6.16
CA MET A 136 4.95 3.87 7.27
C MET A 136 3.51 4.06 6.79
N ALA A 137 3.28 4.90 5.80
CA ALA A 137 1.94 5.09 5.24
C ALA A 137 1.43 3.81 4.54
N ASP A 138 2.29 3.12 3.80
CA ASP A 138 1.98 1.82 3.17
C ASP A 138 1.68 0.74 4.23
N GLN A 139 2.52 0.65 5.28
CA GLN A 139 2.31 -0.31 6.37
C GLN A 139 1.03 0.00 7.17
N LEU A 140 0.74 1.26 7.43
CA LEU A 140 -0.47 1.67 8.14
C LEU A 140 -1.72 1.31 7.33
N GLU A 141 -1.74 1.57 6.03
CA GLU A 141 -2.82 1.15 5.14
C GLU A 141 -2.98 -0.37 5.18
N ALA A 142 -1.87 -1.11 5.09
CA ALA A 142 -1.86 -2.57 5.15
C ALA A 142 -2.48 -3.10 6.44
N GLU A 143 -2.07 -2.57 7.58
CA GLU A 143 -2.55 -3.00 8.89
C GLU A 143 -4.04 -2.68 9.07
N LEU A 144 -4.47 -1.49 8.67
CA LEU A 144 -5.89 -1.11 8.70
C LEU A 144 -6.74 -2.04 7.83
N ALA A 145 -6.30 -2.34 6.61
CA ALA A 145 -6.99 -3.24 5.73
C ALA A 145 -7.14 -4.65 6.32
N VAL A 146 -6.07 -5.17 6.94
CA VAL A 146 -6.12 -6.49 7.62
C VAL A 146 -7.08 -6.48 8.80
N ARG A 147 -7.05 -5.45 9.63
CA ARG A 147 -7.96 -5.33 10.80
C ARG A 147 -9.43 -5.25 10.37
N LEU A 148 -9.71 -4.58 9.27
CA LEU A 148 -11.08 -4.45 8.75
C LEU A 148 -11.63 -5.75 8.18
N TRP A 149 -10.80 -6.54 7.47
CA TRP A 149 -11.28 -7.66 6.67
C TRP A 149 -10.91 -9.03 7.22
N GLN A 150 -9.73 -9.23 7.79
CA GLN A 150 -9.28 -10.56 8.20
C GLN A 150 -9.53 -10.89 9.68
N ARG A 151 -9.84 -9.94 10.54
CA ARG A 151 -10.07 -10.12 11.99
C ARG A 151 -9.02 -10.98 12.71
N ARG A 152 -7.94 -11.37 12.06
CA ARG A 152 -6.83 -12.14 12.60
C ARG A 152 -5.65 -11.17 12.80
N ALA A 153 -5.68 -10.48 13.93
CA ALA A 153 -4.50 -9.82 14.45
C ALA A 153 -3.42 -10.88 14.69
N GLY A 154 -2.50 -11.09 13.76
CA GLY A 154 -1.42 -12.03 13.99
C GLY A 154 -0.68 -12.56 12.76
N GLU A 155 -1.22 -12.44 11.57
CA GLU A 155 -0.56 -12.95 10.36
C GLU A 155 0.24 -11.89 9.59
N VAL A 156 -0.10 -10.63 9.74
CA VAL A 156 0.74 -9.52 9.25
C VAL A 156 1.49 -8.96 10.45
N ARG A 157 2.79 -9.23 10.50
CA ARG A 157 3.67 -8.50 11.41
C ARG A 157 4.02 -7.20 10.70
N PRO A 158 3.54 -6.05 11.17
CA PRO A 158 3.96 -4.78 10.62
C PRO A 158 5.48 -4.65 10.79
N PHE A 159 6.12 -3.95 9.88
CA PHE A 159 7.56 -3.64 9.97
C PHE A 159 7.90 -2.92 11.28
N VAL A 160 6.97 -2.11 11.76
CA VAL A 160 7.01 -1.47 13.08
C VAL A 160 5.70 -1.79 13.77
N GLU A 161 5.78 -2.37 14.97
CA GLU A 161 4.60 -2.53 15.81
C GLU A 161 4.10 -1.16 16.24
N PHE A 162 2.86 -0.85 15.92
CA PHE A 162 2.18 0.36 16.35
C PHE A 162 0.73 0.05 16.73
N ASP A 163 0.22 0.81 17.67
CA ASP A 163 -1.19 0.81 18.01
C ASP A 163 -1.86 2.09 17.50
N LEU A 164 -3.10 1.95 17.05
CA LEU A 164 -3.96 3.06 16.68
C LEU A 164 -4.81 3.42 17.91
N LEU A 165 -4.48 4.53 18.53
CA LEU A 165 -5.21 5.06 19.68
C LEU A 165 -6.12 6.20 19.20
N PRO A 166 -7.44 6.16 19.49
CA PRO A 166 -8.31 7.30 19.22
C PRO A 166 -7.79 8.55 19.91
N ASP A 167 -7.68 9.66 19.20
CA ASP A 167 -7.23 10.94 19.77
C ASP A 167 -8.33 11.75 20.43
N GLY A 168 -9.58 11.28 20.36
CA GLY A 168 -10.76 11.96 20.91
C GLY A 168 -11.34 13.05 20.02
N GLU A 169 -10.70 13.36 18.88
CA GLU A 169 -11.12 14.39 17.92
C GLU A 169 -11.50 13.80 16.56
N GLY A 170 -11.63 12.47 16.49
CA GLY A 170 -11.98 11.74 15.26
C GLY A 170 -10.78 11.25 14.46
N GLY A 171 -9.56 11.50 14.94
CA GLY A 171 -8.31 10.98 14.36
C GLY A 171 -7.71 9.86 15.20
N PHE A 172 -6.46 9.50 14.87
CA PHE A 172 -5.70 8.47 15.55
C PHE A 172 -4.28 8.94 15.89
N LEU A 173 -3.79 8.52 17.04
CA LEU A 173 -2.37 8.57 17.39
C LEU A 173 -1.75 7.24 17.04
N LEU A 174 -0.56 7.29 16.47
CA LEU A 174 0.28 6.11 16.26
C LEU A 174 1.21 5.93 17.47
N ASP A 175 0.97 4.90 18.28
CA ASP A 175 1.86 4.57 19.38
C ASP A 175 2.86 3.50 18.92
N PRO A 176 4.17 3.65 19.13
CA PRO A 176 4.86 4.66 19.94
C PRO A 176 5.25 5.96 19.19
N TRP A 177 4.71 6.21 18.02
CA TRP A 177 5.12 7.33 17.17
C TRP A 177 4.28 8.58 17.48
N PRO A 178 4.88 9.77 17.58
CA PRO A 178 4.18 11.01 17.90
C PRO A 178 3.42 11.60 16.69
N PHE A 179 3.03 10.76 15.72
CA PHE A 179 2.31 11.21 14.54
C PHE A 179 0.81 11.10 14.76
N ARG A 180 0.12 12.15 14.38
CA ARG A 180 -1.33 12.23 14.38
C ARG A 180 -1.81 12.06 12.94
N VAL A 181 -2.72 11.13 12.72
CA VAL A 181 -3.45 11.00 11.45
C VAL A 181 -4.79 11.69 11.66
N ASP A 182 -5.03 12.75 10.93
CA ASP A 182 -6.33 13.45 10.99
C ASP A 182 -7.46 12.49 10.59
N GLU A 183 -8.68 12.86 10.97
CA GLU A 183 -9.89 12.16 10.55
C GLU A 183 -9.91 12.08 9.01
N VAL A 184 -9.40 10.97 8.50
CA VAL A 184 -9.36 10.69 7.08
C VAL A 184 -10.48 9.72 6.80
N ALA A 185 -11.40 10.09 5.93
CA ALA A 185 -12.34 9.15 5.36
C ALA A 185 -11.55 8.15 4.50
N LEU A 186 -11.13 7.06 5.11
CA LEU A 186 -10.44 5.96 4.45
C LEU A 186 -11.50 5.03 3.89
N ASP A 187 -11.88 5.25 2.65
CA ASP A 187 -12.84 4.40 1.92
C ASP A 187 -12.11 3.17 1.37
N PHE A 188 -11.93 2.16 2.20
CA PHE A 188 -11.42 0.87 1.73
C PHE A 188 -12.46 0.20 0.84
N LEU A 189 -12.04 -0.21 -0.34
CA LEU A 189 -12.85 -0.89 -1.34
C LEU A 189 -12.30 -2.28 -1.60
N VAL A 190 -13.13 -3.31 -1.39
CA VAL A 190 -12.78 -4.71 -1.66
C VAL A 190 -13.92 -5.38 -2.42
N TYR A 191 -13.56 -6.17 -3.42
CA TYR A 191 -14.48 -7.01 -4.18
C TYR A 191 -14.31 -8.47 -3.76
N PHE A 192 -15.37 -9.08 -3.21
CA PHE A 192 -15.37 -10.45 -2.73
C PHE A 192 -15.97 -11.40 -3.77
N HIS A 193 -15.30 -12.51 -3.98
CA HIS A 193 -15.78 -13.64 -4.76
C HIS A 193 -15.93 -14.87 -3.85
N PRO A 194 -17.00 -15.69 -3.97
CA PRO A 194 -17.10 -16.95 -3.25
C PRO A 194 -15.87 -17.84 -3.51
N TYR A 195 -15.35 -18.46 -2.46
CA TYR A 195 -14.18 -19.33 -2.50
C TYR A 195 -14.48 -20.64 -1.77
N ARG A 196 -14.27 -21.77 -2.41
CA ARG A 196 -14.55 -23.11 -1.87
C ARG A 196 -13.35 -24.05 -2.00
N GLY A 197 -12.14 -23.50 -1.98
CA GLY A 197 -10.91 -24.28 -2.10
C GLY A 197 -10.44 -24.47 -3.55
N GLU A 198 -10.77 -23.53 -4.44
CA GLU A 198 -10.31 -23.53 -5.82
C GLU A 198 -8.79 -23.41 -5.93
N GLU A 199 -8.26 -23.91 -7.04
CA GLU A 199 -6.83 -23.86 -7.34
C GLU A 199 -6.33 -22.43 -7.57
N ALA A 200 -5.04 -22.19 -7.31
CA ALA A 200 -4.38 -20.89 -7.45
C ALA A 200 -4.63 -20.20 -8.80
N LYS A 201 -4.59 -20.96 -9.91
CA LYS A 201 -4.83 -20.42 -11.26
C LYS A 201 -6.26 -19.90 -11.45
N VAL A 202 -7.23 -20.55 -10.84
CA VAL A 202 -8.64 -20.14 -10.90
C VAL A 202 -8.81 -18.82 -10.15
N VAL A 203 -8.30 -18.74 -8.93
CA VAL A 203 -8.37 -17.53 -8.10
C VAL A 203 -7.60 -16.37 -8.74
N GLU A 204 -6.43 -16.62 -9.32
CA GLU A 204 -5.70 -15.62 -10.09
C GLU A 204 -6.51 -15.12 -11.29
N GLY A 205 -7.20 -16.02 -11.98
CA GLY A 205 -8.11 -15.71 -13.09
C GLY A 205 -9.24 -14.75 -12.67
N TRP A 206 -9.82 -14.95 -11.48
CA TRP A 206 -10.81 -14.02 -10.93
C TRP A 206 -10.25 -12.62 -10.70
N GLY A 207 -9.07 -12.50 -10.09
CA GLY A 207 -8.43 -11.21 -9.91
C GLY A 207 -8.16 -10.47 -11.22
N ARG A 208 -7.70 -11.20 -12.26
CA ARG A 208 -7.48 -10.63 -13.60
C ARG A 208 -8.78 -10.23 -14.30
N ALA A 209 -9.83 -11.04 -14.17
CA ALA A 209 -11.15 -10.72 -14.70
C ALA A 209 -11.74 -9.47 -14.02
N LEU A 210 -11.57 -9.36 -12.69
CA LEU A 210 -11.98 -8.16 -11.95
C LEU A 210 -11.27 -6.90 -12.46
N VAL A 211 -9.95 -6.97 -12.66
CA VAL A 211 -9.15 -5.85 -13.19
C VAL A 211 -9.71 -5.38 -14.55
N GLY A 212 -9.92 -6.30 -15.49
CA GLY A 212 -10.51 -5.96 -16.80
C GLY A 212 -11.92 -5.34 -16.66
N ALA A 213 -12.74 -5.90 -15.78
CA ALA A 213 -14.08 -5.42 -15.53
C ALA A 213 -14.10 -4.01 -14.90
N LEU A 214 -13.18 -3.70 -13.99
CA LEU A 214 -13.03 -2.36 -13.40
C LEU A 214 -12.63 -1.33 -14.46
N GLU A 215 -11.74 -1.69 -15.39
CA GLU A 215 -11.36 -0.83 -16.51
C GLU A 215 -12.52 -0.54 -17.46
N GLU A 216 -13.43 -1.50 -17.62
CA GLU A 216 -14.64 -1.36 -18.44
C GLU A 216 -15.83 -0.74 -17.68
N GLY A 217 -15.71 -0.57 -16.36
CA GLY A 217 -16.80 -0.07 -15.51
C GLY A 217 -17.96 -1.05 -15.33
N LYS A 218 -17.73 -2.35 -15.48
CA LYS A 218 -18.76 -3.41 -15.42
C LYS A 218 -18.30 -4.58 -14.56
N VAL A 219 -18.37 -4.41 -13.24
CA VAL A 219 -18.01 -5.50 -12.31
C VAL A 219 -19.00 -6.67 -12.48
N PRO A 220 -18.52 -7.93 -12.65
CA PRO A 220 -19.37 -9.09 -12.79
C PRO A 220 -20.20 -9.36 -11.52
N GLU A 221 -21.44 -9.86 -11.68
CA GLU A 221 -22.36 -10.17 -10.57
C GLU A 221 -21.80 -11.19 -9.55
N ALA A 222 -20.83 -11.99 -9.95
CA ALA A 222 -20.14 -12.91 -9.04
C ALA A 222 -19.33 -12.21 -7.95
N PHE A 223 -19.01 -10.92 -8.13
CA PHE A 223 -18.29 -10.12 -7.14
C PHE A 223 -19.27 -9.27 -6.34
N ARG A 224 -19.09 -9.31 -5.01
CA ARG A 224 -19.76 -8.44 -4.06
C ARG A 224 -18.83 -7.29 -3.68
N GLU A 225 -19.23 -6.06 -3.99
CA GLU A 225 -18.50 -4.86 -3.55
C GLU A 225 -18.75 -4.60 -2.07
N GLU A 226 -17.72 -4.27 -1.33
CA GLU A 226 -17.82 -3.82 0.06
C GLU A 226 -16.88 -2.61 0.29
N LYS A 227 -17.43 -1.58 0.94
CA LYS A 227 -16.71 -0.37 1.35
C LYS A 227 -16.75 -0.26 2.88
N ARG A 228 -15.63 0.13 3.46
CA ARG A 228 -15.51 0.37 4.91
C ARG A 228 -14.62 1.55 5.19
#